data_abdf5cdc509f2cad891fc4c7a41f75a9
#
_entry.id   abdf5cdc509f2cad891fc4c7a41f75a9
#
_cell.length_a   1.000
_cell.length_b   1.000
_cell.length_c   1.000
_cell.angle_alpha   90.00
_cell.angle_beta   90.00
_cell.angle_gamma   90.00
#
_symmetry.space_group_name_H-M   'P 1'
#
loop_
_entity.id
_entity.type
_entity.pdbx_description
1 polymer ?
#
loop_
_entity_poly.entity_id
_entity_poly.type
_entity_poly.pdbx_seq_one_letter_code
_entity_poly.pdbx_strand_id
1 'polypeptide(L)'
;MYKRQLLFLSDFNGLVLHSAIKGFSEYRKDDETVYAIVGAGEKWTDFVEWCLARGYAGAENLAYIPGEVGASAIQNVGAYGVEACDIIHTVKCFDTISRKTVVFKNEECRFGYRDSIFKNEAKGRYYVLQVSFKLRLDGVARNLDYGPLQALEERLGRRPTIREVAEEVTAIRKSKLPEPTELGSAGSFFKNPVVSGRLYR
;
A
#
# COMPACT_ATOMS: atom_id res chain seq x y z
N MET A 1 6.77 6.04 1.96
CA MET A 1 6.33 6.92 3.03
C MET A 1 7.19 6.67 4.25
N TYR A 2 8.17 7.52 4.47
CA TYR A 2 9.03 7.48 5.65
C TYR A 2 8.30 7.92 6.93
N LYS A 3 6.99 7.91 6.92
CA LYS A 3 6.14 8.37 8.02
C LYS A 3 6.29 7.59 9.32
N ARG A 4 7.09 6.52 9.34
CA ARG A 4 7.30 5.69 10.52
C ARG A 4 8.71 5.12 10.55
N GLN A 5 9.70 5.97 10.29
CA GLN A 5 11.08 5.60 10.55
C GLN A 5 11.24 5.37 12.05
N LEU A 6 11.84 4.23 12.40
CA LEU A 6 12.26 3.97 13.74
C LEU A 6 13.56 4.74 13.99
N LEU A 7 13.56 5.57 15.00
CA LEU A 7 14.79 6.17 15.54
C LEU A 7 15.20 5.36 16.76
N PHE A 8 16.30 4.62 16.65
CA PHE A 8 16.89 3.93 17.79
C PHE A 8 17.68 4.93 18.62
N LEU A 9 17.26 5.16 19.86
CA LEU A 9 17.95 6.05 20.81
C LEU A 9 19.03 5.33 21.63
N SER A 10 19.01 4.00 21.58
CA SER A 10 19.95 3.08 22.22
C SER A 10 19.92 1.74 21.52
N ASP A 11 20.81 0.85 21.90
CA ASP A 11 20.79 -0.54 21.43
C ASP A 11 19.45 -1.20 21.75
N PHE A 12 18.91 -1.93 20.76
CA PHE A 12 17.67 -2.67 20.93
C PHE A 12 17.98 -4.05 21.51
N ASN A 13 17.55 -4.29 22.75
CA ASN A 13 17.71 -5.61 23.38
C ASN A 13 16.66 -6.61 22.86
N GLY A 14 16.86 -7.10 21.64
CA GLY A 14 15.92 -8.01 20.99
C GLY A 14 16.35 -8.35 19.57
N LEU A 15 15.50 -9.08 18.86
CA LEU A 15 15.71 -9.47 17.46
C LEU A 15 14.85 -8.58 16.54
N VAL A 16 15.49 -7.96 15.56
CA VAL A 16 14.81 -7.23 14.47
C VAL A 16 14.72 -8.16 13.27
N LEU A 17 13.50 -8.50 12.85
CA LEU A 17 13.26 -9.30 11.66
C LEU A 17 12.86 -8.40 10.50
N HIS A 18 13.61 -8.49 9.41
CA HIS A 18 13.29 -7.86 8.14
C HIS A 18 12.90 -8.93 7.12
N SER A 19 11.71 -8.82 6.52
CA SER A 19 11.25 -9.81 5.55
C SER A 19 12.07 -9.75 4.27
N ALA A 20 12.67 -10.88 3.89
CA ALA A 20 13.34 -11.06 2.61
C ALA A 20 12.56 -11.99 1.66
N ILE A 21 11.27 -12.20 1.92
CA ILE A 21 10.42 -13.06 1.09
C ILE A 21 10.09 -12.33 -0.19
N LYS A 22 10.68 -12.77 -1.30
CA LYS A 22 10.57 -12.19 -2.63
C LYS A 22 9.67 -13.01 -3.54
N GLY A 23 9.31 -12.41 -4.67
CA GLY A 23 8.65 -13.04 -5.78
C GLY A 23 7.30 -12.43 -6.12
N PHE A 24 7.03 -12.45 -7.42
CA PHE A 24 5.77 -12.07 -8.02
C PHE A 24 5.22 -13.28 -8.77
N SER A 25 3.96 -13.58 -8.56
CA SER A 25 3.22 -14.53 -9.37
C SER A 25 1.80 -14.01 -9.60
N GLU A 26 1.15 -14.50 -10.64
CA GLU A 26 -0.19 -14.06 -10.98
C GLU A 26 -1.02 -15.22 -11.52
N TYR A 27 -2.33 -15.11 -11.39
CA TYR A 27 -3.28 -15.93 -12.11
C TYR A 27 -4.49 -15.09 -12.53
N ARG A 28 -5.00 -15.33 -13.72
CA ARG A 28 -6.24 -14.72 -14.20
C ARG A 28 -7.41 -15.51 -13.66
N LYS A 29 -8.41 -14.79 -13.16
CA LYS A 29 -9.68 -15.39 -12.75
C LYS A 29 -10.66 -15.45 -13.92
N ASP A 30 -10.69 -14.36 -14.69
CA ASP A 30 -11.58 -14.12 -15.83
C ASP A 30 -10.94 -13.07 -16.75
N ASP A 31 -11.68 -12.58 -17.73
CA ASP A 31 -11.19 -11.58 -18.69
C ASP A 31 -11.07 -10.16 -18.10
N GLU A 32 -11.58 -9.93 -16.89
CA GLU A 32 -11.58 -8.62 -16.23
C GLU A 32 -10.61 -8.55 -15.04
N THR A 33 -10.30 -9.69 -14.42
CA THR A 33 -9.63 -9.76 -13.12
C THR A 33 -8.38 -10.62 -13.12
N VAL A 34 -7.31 -10.08 -12.60
CA VAL A 34 -6.07 -10.80 -12.26
C VAL A 34 -5.80 -10.73 -10.76
N TYR A 35 -5.30 -11.81 -10.21
CA TYR A 35 -4.77 -11.84 -8.85
C TYR A 35 -3.25 -11.88 -8.90
N ALA A 36 -2.61 -10.85 -8.33
CA ALA A 36 -1.17 -10.77 -8.14
C ALA A 36 -0.83 -11.27 -6.74
N ILE A 37 0.04 -12.26 -6.62
CA ILE A 37 0.55 -12.78 -5.34
C ILE A 37 1.99 -12.32 -5.19
N VAL A 38 2.25 -11.53 -4.14
CA VAL A 38 3.52 -10.82 -3.97
C VAL A 38 4.13 -11.14 -2.62
N GLY A 39 5.43 -11.42 -2.62
CA GLY A 39 6.20 -11.67 -1.40
C GLY A 39 6.24 -10.45 -0.48
N ALA A 40 6.13 -10.67 0.82
CA ALA A 40 6.01 -9.59 1.81
C ALA A 40 7.23 -8.65 1.83
N GLY A 41 8.42 -9.12 1.46
CA GLY A 41 9.64 -8.34 1.38
C GLY A 41 9.87 -7.64 0.04
N GLU A 42 8.95 -7.72 -0.92
CA GLU A 42 9.03 -6.91 -2.13
C GLU A 42 8.78 -5.43 -1.81
N LYS A 43 9.48 -4.54 -2.51
CA LYS A 43 9.22 -3.11 -2.37
C LYS A 43 7.85 -2.78 -2.95
N TRP A 44 7.11 -1.93 -2.26
CA TRP A 44 5.81 -1.47 -2.74
C TRP A 44 5.91 -0.74 -4.08
N THR A 45 6.96 0.04 -4.28
CA THR A 45 7.22 0.75 -5.55
C THR A 45 7.42 -0.22 -6.71
N ASP A 46 8.12 -1.32 -6.47
CA ASP A 46 8.38 -2.34 -7.50
C ASP A 46 7.08 -3.09 -7.84
N PHE A 47 6.22 -3.32 -6.86
CA PHE A 47 4.88 -3.88 -7.08
C PHE A 47 4.01 -2.95 -7.95
N VAL A 48 3.97 -1.65 -7.64
CA VAL A 48 3.22 -0.69 -8.46
C VAL A 48 3.74 -0.66 -9.89
N GLU A 49 5.06 -0.56 -10.08
CA GLU A 49 5.66 -0.56 -11.42
C GLU A 49 5.40 -1.87 -12.18
N TRP A 50 5.43 -3.01 -11.47
CA TRP A 50 5.08 -4.30 -12.02
C TRP A 50 3.63 -4.36 -12.53
N CYS A 51 2.69 -3.72 -11.82
CA CYS A 51 1.30 -3.57 -12.26
C CYS A 51 1.21 -2.68 -13.51
N LEU A 52 1.85 -1.51 -13.48
CA LEU A 52 1.82 -0.54 -14.58
C LEU A 52 2.40 -1.12 -15.88
N ALA A 53 3.51 -1.87 -15.77
CA ALA A 53 4.16 -2.52 -16.92
C ALA A 53 3.27 -3.58 -17.60
N ARG A 54 2.28 -4.12 -16.86
CA ARG A 54 1.32 -5.14 -17.36
C ARG A 54 -0.05 -4.58 -17.71
N GLY A 55 -0.28 -3.28 -17.49
CA GLY A 55 -1.57 -2.66 -17.68
C GLY A 55 -2.60 -3.03 -16.60
N TYR A 56 -2.16 -3.50 -15.42
CA TYR A 56 -3.04 -3.88 -14.32
C TYR A 56 -3.42 -2.66 -13.49
N ALA A 57 -4.70 -2.32 -13.47
CA ALA A 57 -5.24 -1.15 -12.80
C ALA A 57 -5.67 -1.44 -11.36
N GLY A 58 -5.48 -0.46 -10.48
CA GLY A 58 -5.89 -0.45 -9.09
C GLY A 58 -4.81 0.04 -8.10
N ALA A 59 -3.53 -0.01 -8.48
CA ALA A 59 -2.42 0.41 -7.63
C ALA A 59 -1.83 1.79 -7.98
N GLU A 60 -2.25 2.40 -9.07
CA GLU A 60 -1.69 3.63 -9.64
C GLU A 60 -1.67 4.83 -8.69
N ASN A 61 -2.75 5.02 -7.92
CA ASN A 61 -2.86 6.09 -6.92
C ASN A 61 -1.89 5.91 -5.74
N LEU A 62 -1.39 4.71 -5.55
CA LEU A 62 -0.48 4.35 -4.46
C LEU A 62 0.99 4.35 -4.90
N ALA A 63 1.30 5.01 -6.02
CA ALA A 63 2.65 5.14 -6.53
C ALA A 63 3.58 5.91 -5.57
N TYR A 64 4.87 5.61 -5.67
CA TYR A 64 5.92 6.29 -4.90
C TYR A 64 5.69 6.28 -3.38
N ILE A 65 5.07 5.22 -2.83
CA ILE A 65 4.97 5.00 -1.39
C ILE A 65 6.11 4.07 -1.00
N PRO A 66 7.07 4.52 -0.17
CA PRO A 66 8.13 3.64 0.29
C PRO A 66 7.65 2.65 1.32
N GLY A 67 8.34 1.53 1.40
CA GLY A 67 8.02 0.41 2.27
C GLY A 67 7.87 -0.87 1.49
N GLU A 68 7.46 -1.92 2.16
CA GLU A 68 7.34 -3.26 1.61
C GLU A 68 5.88 -3.69 1.52
N VAL A 69 5.62 -4.64 0.64
CA VAL A 69 4.29 -5.19 0.38
C VAL A 69 3.65 -5.75 1.66
N GLY A 70 4.41 -6.48 2.50
CA GLY A 70 3.89 -6.97 3.78
C GLY A 70 3.42 -5.86 4.72
N ALA A 71 4.16 -4.76 4.77
CA ALA A 71 3.80 -3.60 5.59
C ALA A 71 2.54 -2.88 5.09
N SER A 72 2.22 -2.98 3.79
CA SER A 72 1.01 -2.37 3.24
C SER A 72 -0.26 -2.94 3.86
N ALA A 73 -0.29 -4.24 4.12
CA ALA A 73 -1.42 -4.91 4.78
C ALA A 73 -1.49 -4.59 6.28
N ILE A 74 -0.34 -4.41 6.96
CA ILE A 74 -0.32 -4.10 8.39
C ILE A 74 -0.98 -2.74 8.69
N GLN A 75 -0.64 -1.74 7.91
CA GLN A 75 -1.06 -0.34 8.18
C GLN A 75 -2.12 0.18 7.22
N ASN A 76 -2.67 -0.67 6.35
CA ASN A 76 -3.58 -0.25 5.29
C ASN A 76 -3.08 1.03 4.61
N VAL A 77 -1.96 0.91 3.90
CA VAL A 77 -1.33 2.07 3.26
C VAL A 77 -2.30 2.72 2.27
N GLY A 78 -2.34 4.05 2.27
CA GLY A 78 -3.28 4.76 1.40
C GLY A 78 -2.80 6.17 1.06
N ALA A 79 -3.17 6.62 -0.13
CA ALA A 79 -2.91 7.95 -0.66
C ALA A 79 -3.88 8.25 -1.82
N TYR A 80 -4.12 9.54 -2.06
CA TYR A 80 -4.87 10.01 -3.23
C TYR A 80 -6.22 9.31 -3.43
N GLY A 81 -7.00 9.15 -2.34
CA GLY A 81 -8.34 8.60 -2.37
C GLY A 81 -8.41 7.07 -2.43
N VAL A 82 -7.28 6.35 -2.40
CA VAL A 82 -7.21 4.89 -2.45
C VAL A 82 -6.45 4.35 -1.24
N GLU A 83 -6.87 3.21 -0.73
CA GLU A 83 -6.18 2.45 0.30
C GLU A 83 -5.80 1.04 -0.20
N ALA A 84 -4.80 0.42 0.41
CA ALA A 84 -4.36 -0.92 0.01
C ALA A 84 -5.49 -1.96 0.15
N CYS A 85 -6.38 -1.79 1.11
CA CYS A 85 -7.54 -2.67 1.30
C CYS A 85 -8.49 -2.69 0.10
N ASP A 86 -8.51 -1.65 -0.74
CA ASP A 86 -9.36 -1.60 -1.93
C ASP A 86 -8.94 -2.63 -2.98
N ILE A 87 -7.66 -3.04 -2.95
CA ILE A 87 -7.09 -4.03 -3.87
C ILE A 87 -6.57 -5.29 -3.19
N ILE A 88 -6.38 -5.32 -1.87
CA ILE A 88 -5.98 -6.54 -1.17
C ILE A 88 -7.11 -7.57 -1.26
N HIS A 89 -6.76 -8.78 -1.71
CA HIS A 89 -7.66 -9.94 -1.73
C HIS A 89 -7.47 -10.82 -0.52
N THR A 90 -6.22 -11.24 -0.26
CA THR A 90 -5.88 -12.06 0.90
C THR A 90 -4.50 -11.70 1.46
N VAL A 91 -4.30 -11.98 2.75
CA VAL A 91 -3.02 -11.83 3.44
C VAL A 91 -2.61 -13.19 4.02
N LYS A 92 -1.51 -13.74 3.50
CA LYS A 92 -0.94 -15.00 4.00
C LYS A 92 0.08 -14.71 5.08
N CYS A 93 -0.10 -15.31 6.25
CA CYS A 93 0.72 -15.07 7.43
C CYS A 93 1.25 -16.38 8.03
N PHE A 94 2.36 -16.28 8.74
CA PHE A 94 2.81 -17.28 9.69
C PHE A 94 2.28 -16.93 11.09
N ASP A 95 1.55 -17.86 11.72
CA ASP A 95 1.06 -17.73 13.09
C ASP A 95 2.12 -18.27 14.07
N THR A 96 2.63 -17.40 14.92
CA THR A 96 3.69 -17.75 15.89
C THR A 96 3.21 -18.71 17.00
N ILE A 97 1.90 -18.74 17.28
CA ILE A 97 1.31 -19.60 18.32
C ILE A 97 1.09 -21.00 17.76
N SER A 98 0.33 -21.12 16.67
CA SER A 98 0.03 -22.42 16.07
C SER A 98 1.19 -22.98 15.25
N ARG A 99 2.18 -22.16 14.90
CA ARG A 99 3.32 -22.46 14.01
C ARG A 99 2.88 -22.95 12.62
N LYS A 100 1.74 -22.47 12.17
CA LYS A 100 1.15 -22.79 10.85
C LYS A 100 1.00 -21.54 10.01
N THR A 101 0.90 -21.78 8.72
CA THR A 101 0.47 -20.73 7.79
C THR A 101 -1.04 -20.55 7.84
N VAL A 102 -1.49 -19.32 7.91
CA VAL A 102 -2.92 -18.90 7.88
C VAL A 102 -3.11 -17.90 6.75
N VAL A 103 -4.28 -17.90 6.16
CA VAL A 103 -4.67 -16.94 5.13
C VAL A 103 -5.89 -16.18 5.63
N PHE A 104 -5.77 -14.88 5.68
CA PHE A 104 -6.88 -13.96 5.99
C PHE A 104 -7.45 -13.42 4.70
N LYS A 105 -8.76 -13.47 4.55
CA LYS A 105 -9.46 -12.71 3.52
C LYS A 105 -9.47 -11.22 3.86
N ASN A 106 -9.77 -10.37 2.90
CA ASN A 106 -9.80 -8.93 3.10
C ASN A 106 -10.68 -8.53 4.30
N GLU A 107 -11.91 -9.04 4.35
CA GLU A 107 -12.88 -8.75 5.41
C GLU A 107 -12.41 -9.19 6.81
N GLU A 108 -11.62 -10.26 6.89
CA GLU A 108 -11.07 -10.77 8.14
C GLU A 108 -9.93 -9.89 8.67
N CYS A 109 -9.28 -9.12 7.81
CA CYS A 109 -8.24 -8.16 8.19
C CYS A 109 -8.78 -6.91 8.89
N ARG A 110 -10.08 -6.65 8.84
CA ARG A 110 -10.77 -5.50 9.47
C ARG A 110 -10.01 -4.19 9.23
N PHE A 111 -9.71 -3.93 7.97
CA PHE A 111 -9.01 -2.72 7.58
C PHE A 111 -9.79 -1.46 7.96
N GLY A 112 -9.08 -0.47 8.44
CA GLY A 112 -9.56 0.87 8.72
C GLY A 112 -8.52 1.91 8.32
N TYR A 113 -8.81 3.18 8.57
CA TYR A 113 -7.87 4.27 8.24
C TYR A 113 -6.53 4.09 8.97
N ARG A 114 -5.49 3.70 8.24
CA ARG A 114 -4.15 3.35 8.76
C ARG A 114 -4.19 2.27 9.82
N ASP A 115 -5.10 1.31 9.67
CA ASP A 115 -5.38 0.31 10.68
C ASP A 115 -5.73 -1.07 10.09
N SER A 116 -5.52 -2.12 10.89
CA SER A 116 -5.88 -3.51 10.61
C SER A 116 -5.85 -4.33 11.89
N ILE A 117 -6.32 -5.58 11.87
CA ILE A 117 -6.20 -6.51 13.00
C ILE A 117 -4.75 -6.68 13.45
N PHE A 118 -3.80 -6.62 12.51
CA PHE A 118 -2.37 -6.82 12.79
C PHE A 118 -1.75 -5.73 13.66
N LYS A 119 -2.43 -4.60 13.81
CA LYS A 119 -2.04 -3.50 14.72
C LYS A 119 -2.75 -3.55 16.05
N ASN A 120 -3.82 -4.30 16.15
CA ASN A 120 -4.72 -4.39 17.30
C ASN A 120 -4.69 -5.80 17.93
N GLU A 121 -5.79 -6.54 17.88
CA GLU A 121 -5.96 -7.83 18.55
C GLU A 121 -4.98 -8.93 18.10
N ALA A 122 -4.48 -8.83 16.89
CA ALA A 122 -3.50 -9.78 16.33
C ALA A 122 -2.05 -9.26 16.39
N LYS A 123 -1.81 -8.15 17.08
CA LYS A 123 -0.48 -7.52 17.16
C LYS A 123 0.56 -8.48 17.74
N GLY A 124 1.68 -8.63 17.01
CA GLY A 124 2.81 -9.45 17.45
C GLY A 124 2.63 -10.96 17.24
N ARG A 125 1.45 -11.41 16.79
CA ARG A 125 1.19 -12.82 16.57
C ARG A 125 1.51 -13.30 15.16
N TYR A 126 1.29 -12.48 14.15
CA TYR A 126 1.40 -12.88 12.75
C TYR A 126 2.52 -12.17 12.02
N TYR A 127 3.31 -12.95 11.29
CA TYR A 127 4.27 -12.41 10.31
C TYR A 127 3.70 -12.56 8.91
N VAL A 128 3.54 -11.47 8.18
CA VAL A 128 3.06 -11.49 6.79
C VAL A 128 4.12 -12.11 5.90
N LEU A 129 3.72 -13.12 5.13
CA LEU A 129 4.57 -13.85 4.18
C LEU A 129 4.31 -13.38 2.74
N GLN A 130 3.05 -13.22 2.38
CA GLN A 130 2.60 -12.82 1.05
C GLN A 130 1.30 -12.02 1.14
N VAL A 131 1.09 -11.13 0.17
CA VAL A 131 -0.19 -10.44 -0.01
C VAL A 131 -0.68 -10.73 -1.42
N SER A 132 -1.95 -11.10 -1.56
CA SER A 132 -2.61 -11.24 -2.85
C SER A 132 -3.46 -10.01 -3.11
N PHE A 133 -3.33 -9.46 -4.32
CA PHE A 133 -4.05 -8.27 -4.77
C PHE A 133 -5.00 -8.63 -5.91
N LYS A 134 -6.21 -8.10 -5.86
CA LYS A 134 -7.18 -8.18 -6.94
C LYS A 134 -7.07 -6.93 -7.80
N LEU A 135 -6.65 -7.09 -9.05
CA LEU A 135 -6.39 -6.01 -9.98
C LEU A 135 -7.27 -6.16 -11.22
N ARG A 136 -7.52 -5.06 -11.92
CA ARG A 136 -8.32 -5.05 -13.15
C ARG A 136 -7.42 -5.11 -14.38
N LEU A 137 -7.92 -5.78 -15.41
CA LEU A 137 -7.24 -5.93 -16.70
C LEU A 137 -7.60 -4.83 -17.72
N ASP A 138 -8.53 -3.93 -17.37
CA ASP A 138 -9.00 -2.87 -18.26
C ASP A 138 -7.98 -1.73 -18.51
N GLY A 139 -6.94 -1.65 -17.69
CA GLY A 139 -5.93 -0.60 -17.78
C GLY A 139 -6.46 0.83 -17.56
N VAL A 140 -7.71 0.96 -17.08
CA VAL A 140 -8.41 2.24 -16.93
C VAL A 140 -8.20 2.81 -15.53
N ALA A 141 -7.65 4.01 -15.45
CA ALA A 141 -7.53 4.73 -14.18
C ALA A 141 -8.91 5.08 -13.63
N ARG A 142 -9.10 4.85 -12.33
CA ARG A 142 -10.29 5.23 -11.56
C ARG A 142 -9.84 6.02 -10.33
N ASN A 143 -10.78 6.48 -9.51
CA ASN A 143 -10.49 7.26 -8.30
C ASN A 143 -9.68 8.54 -8.58
N LEU A 144 -10.20 9.37 -9.50
CA LEU A 144 -9.61 10.63 -9.92
C LEU A 144 -10.19 11.83 -9.14
N ASP A 145 -11.11 11.62 -8.22
CA ASP A 145 -11.84 12.67 -7.48
C ASP A 145 -10.95 13.43 -6.47
N TYR A 146 -9.73 12.95 -6.22
CA TYR A 146 -8.78 13.69 -5.40
C TYR A 146 -8.20 14.87 -6.17
N GLY A 147 -8.37 16.09 -5.65
CA GLY A 147 -8.15 17.36 -6.36
C GLY A 147 -6.97 17.43 -7.35
N PRO A 148 -5.74 17.06 -7.00
CA PRO A 148 -4.63 17.05 -7.94
C PRO A 148 -4.81 16.12 -9.15
N LEU A 149 -5.52 14.98 -8.98
CA LEU A 149 -5.78 14.04 -10.07
C LEU A 149 -6.94 14.52 -10.95
N GLN A 150 -7.91 15.21 -10.37
CA GLN A 150 -8.97 15.89 -11.12
C GLN A 150 -8.38 16.95 -12.05
N ALA A 151 -7.42 17.75 -11.55
CA ALA A 151 -6.70 18.73 -12.38
C ALA A 151 -5.89 18.08 -13.51
N LEU A 152 -5.40 16.84 -13.32
CA LEU A 152 -4.74 16.09 -14.39
C LEU A 152 -5.73 15.75 -15.52
N GLU A 153 -6.93 15.26 -15.19
CA GLU A 153 -7.97 14.92 -16.18
C GLU A 153 -8.41 16.16 -16.97
N GLU A 154 -8.62 17.29 -16.27
CA GLU A 154 -8.94 18.57 -16.89
C GLU A 154 -7.83 19.06 -17.85
N ARG A 155 -6.57 18.96 -17.43
CA ARG A 155 -5.40 19.37 -18.24
C ARG A 155 -5.23 18.51 -19.49
N LEU A 156 -5.52 17.21 -19.41
CA LEU A 156 -5.43 16.30 -20.55
C LEU A 156 -6.64 16.40 -21.50
N GLY A 157 -7.77 16.92 -21.05
CA GLY A 157 -9.03 16.91 -21.80
C GLY A 157 -9.57 15.51 -22.09
N ARG A 158 -9.05 14.49 -21.40
CA ARG A 158 -9.44 13.08 -21.49
C ARG A 158 -9.09 12.35 -20.21
N ARG A 159 -9.67 11.17 -20.04
CA ARG A 159 -9.30 10.30 -18.92
C ARG A 159 -7.82 9.89 -18.99
N PRO A 160 -7.06 10.04 -17.91
CA PRO A 160 -5.66 9.63 -17.88
C PRO A 160 -5.54 8.10 -17.87
N THR A 161 -4.43 7.60 -18.38
CA THR A 161 -4.02 6.21 -18.22
C THR A 161 -3.52 5.95 -16.81
N ILE A 162 -3.47 4.67 -16.40
CA ILE A 162 -2.92 4.30 -15.08
C ILE A 162 -1.46 4.77 -14.91
N ARG A 163 -0.67 4.80 -16.00
CA ARG A 163 0.71 5.30 -15.96
C ARG A 163 0.76 6.81 -15.73
N GLU A 164 -0.04 7.59 -16.43
CA GLU A 164 -0.11 9.04 -16.24
C GLU A 164 -0.54 9.41 -14.81
N VAL A 165 -1.49 8.65 -14.22
CA VAL A 165 -1.86 8.85 -12.81
C VAL A 165 -0.68 8.55 -11.88
N ALA A 166 0.03 7.45 -12.08
CA ALA A 166 1.17 7.09 -11.24
C ALA A 166 2.33 8.09 -11.37
N GLU A 167 2.57 8.63 -12.56
CA GLU A 167 3.58 9.67 -12.81
C GLU A 167 3.20 10.98 -12.13
N GLU A 168 1.93 11.43 -12.23
CA GLU A 168 1.44 12.62 -11.56
C GLU A 168 1.54 12.49 -10.04
N VAL A 169 1.10 11.36 -9.49
CA VAL A 169 1.24 11.05 -8.06
C VAL A 169 2.71 11.09 -7.63
N THR A 170 3.59 10.52 -8.42
CA THR A 170 5.03 10.52 -8.15
C THR A 170 5.60 11.94 -8.16
N ALA A 171 5.24 12.76 -9.15
CA ALA A 171 5.67 14.16 -9.26
C ALA A 171 5.20 14.99 -8.05
N ILE A 172 3.92 14.89 -7.69
CA ILE A 172 3.36 15.56 -6.50
C ILE A 172 4.08 15.14 -5.23
N ARG A 173 4.41 13.85 -5.08
CA ARG A 173 5.11 13.37 -3.89
C ARG A 173 6.55 13.83 -3.82
N LYS A 174 7.26 13.82 -4.94
CA LYS A 174 8.63 14.34 -5.04
C LYS A 174 8.71 15.83 -4.73
N SER A 175 7.73 16.62 -5.17
CA SER A 175 7.69 18.06 -4.85
C SER A 175 7.46 18.36 -3.35
N LYS A 176 6.88 17.41 -2.59
CA LYS A 176 6.51 17.61 -1.18
C LYS A 176 7.43 16.91 -0.18
N LEU A 177 8.20 15.94 -0.64
CA LEU A 177 9.04 15.10 0.21
C LEU A 177 10.47 15.12 -0.30
N PRO A 178 11.46 15.36 0.57
CA PRO A 178 12.85 15.26 0.15
C PRO A 178 13.19 13.82 -0.25
N GLU A 179 14.15 13.67 -1.14
CA GLU A 179 14.69 12.35 -1.46
C GLU A 179 15.38 11.77 -0.22
N PRO A 180 15.09 10.52 0.14
CA PRO A 180 15.60 9.93 1.38
C PRO A 180 17.11 9.77 1.44
N THR A 181 17.76 9.73 0.28
CA THR A 181 19.22 9.67 0.14
C THR A 181 19.88 11.01 0.44
N GLU A 182 19.12 12.11 0.34
CA GLU A 182 19.61 13.47 0.56
C GLU A 182 19.23 13.96 1.97
N LEU A 183 17.99 13.71 2.38
CA LEU A 183 17.47 14.15 3.67
C LEU A 183 16.48 13.15 4.25
N GLY A 184 16.78 12.65 5.45
CA GLY A 184 15.87 11.83 6.23
C GLY A 184 14.61 12.61 6.60
N SER A 185 13.43 12.02 6.36
CA SER A 185 12.15 12.62 6.72
C SER A 185 11.29 11.63 7.50
N ALA A 186 10.87 12.01 8.71
CA ALA A 186 9.91 11.24 9.49
C ALA A 186 8.47 11.33 8.94
N GLY A 187 8.22 12.22 7.98
CA GLY A 187 6.89 12.49 7.45
C GLY A 187 5.95 13.09 8.49
N SER A 188 4.65 12.89 8.33
CA SER A 188 3.68 13.31 9.36
C SER A 188 3.82 12.42 10.59
N PHE A 189 4.16 13.01 11.72
CA PHE A 189 4.36 12.31 12.99
C PHE A 189 3.03 11.77 13.54
N PHE A 190 1.99 12.58 13.49
CA PHE A 190 0.68 12.19 13.98
C PHE A 190 -0.20 11.62 12.85
N LYS A 191 -1.06 10.67 13.22
CA LYS A 191 -2.19 10.22 12.40
C LYS A 191 -3.25 11.34 12.41
N ASN A 192 -3.84 11.66 11.26
CA ASN A 192 -4.96 12.60 11.21
C ASN A 192 -6.11 12.06 12.07
N PRO A 193 -6.69 12.85 12.97
CA PRO A 193 -7.81 12.41 13.77
C PRO A 193 -9.06 12.28 12.91
N VAL A 194 -9.88 11.28 13.23
CA VAL A 194 -11.25 11.18 12.71
C VAL A 194 -12.13 11.89 13.71
N VAL A 195 -12.80 12.95 13.28
CA VAL A 195 -13.66 13.77 14.12
C VAL A 195 -15.08 13.78 13.58
N SER A 196 -16.06 14.13 14.44
CA SER A 196 -17.43 14.33 13.98
C SER A 196 -17.51 15.55 13.05
N GLY A 197 -18.46 15.55 12.11
CA GLY A 197 -18.63 16.68 11.19
C GLY A 197 -18.90 18.03 11.89
N ARG A 198 -19.33 18.00 13.16
CA ARG A 198 -19.51 19.21 14.00
C ARG A 198 -18.14 19.81 14.43
N LEU A 199 -17.12 19.00 14.61
CA LEU A 199 -15.76 19.44 14.98
C LEU A 199 -14.88 19.75 13.77
N TYR A 200 -15.33 19.38 12.58
CA TYR A 200 -14.62 19.65 11.33
C TYR A 200 -14.92 21.06 10.77
N ARG A 201 -15.99 21.67 11.22
CA ARG A 201 -16.38 23.06 10.88
C ARG A 201 -15.67 24.01 11.83
#